data_4d8a29d2b3148484cdf9f2a53dd9bf6f
#
_entry.id   4d8a29d2b3148484cdf9f2a53dd9bf6f
#
_cell.length_a   1.000
_cell.length_b   1.000
_cell.length_c   1.000
_cell.angle_alpha   90.00
_cell.angle_beta   90.00
_cell.angle_gamma   90.00
#
_symmetry.space_group_name_H-M   'P 1'
#
loop_
_entity.id
_entity.type
_entity.pdbx_description
1 polymer ?
#
loop_
_entity_poly.entity_id
_entity_poly.type
_entity_poly.pdbx_seq_one_letter_code
_entity_poly.pdbx_strand_id
1 'polypeptide(L)'
;MSSKDLGKACFVSTATVYRLCDKLNLAGFSDLKIKITSSLNDYLKSNGDFNFDFPVNPYQTHYEIVHKIKEDYEQTLNLTANLFSLDQLRLIASAMKKAKVIDIYTSAGNINFALNFQFQMKEIGVNVNVPIEDYQQRLSAASSDENHLAIVITFGGRGILSDILPRILTKTKIPIVLISSYDYTFKEVEADYQLYISPYENHYKKISSFSTRLSLLYILYTCYFELDYQENIDKKLVYYHDIVEGSIK
;
A
#
# COMPACT_ATOMS: atom_id res chain seq x y z
N MET A 1 -11.33 -3.89 -12.66
CA MET A 1 -12.12 -4.91 -13.38
C MET A 1 -12.39 -6.07 -12.43
N SER A 2 -13.65 -6.49 -12.28
CA SER A 2 -14.03 -7.66 -11.48
C SER A 2 -14.06 -8.93 -12.34
N SER A 3 -14.15 -10.12 -11.70
CA SER A 3 -14.33 -11.40 -12.42
C SER A 3 -15.62 -11.41 -13.28
N LYS A 4 -16.64 -10.69 -12.81
CA LYS A 4 -17.91 -10.52 -13.54
C LYS A 4 -17.74 -9.64 -14.78
N ASP A 5 -16.93 -8.58 -14.68
CA ASP A 5 -16.65 -7.68 -15.81
C ASP A 5 -15.80 -8.39 -16.88
N LEU A 6 -14.80 -9.18 -16.45
CA LEU A 6 -14.03 -10.02 -17.34
C LEU A 6 -14.91 -11.04 -18.06
N GLY A 7 -15.79 -11.72 -17.31
CA GLY A 7 -16.75 -12.65 -17.89
C GLY A 7 -17.61 -12.01 -18.96
N LYS A 8 -18.15 -10.82 -18.70
CA LYS A 8 -18.93 -10.04 -19.68
C LYS A 8 -18.11 -9.66 -20.91
N ALA A 9 -16.89 -9.15 -20.71
CA ALA A 9 -16.01 -8.73 -21.81
C ALA A 9 -15.59 -9.90 -22.70
N CYS A 10 -15.43 -11.10 -22.13
CA CYS A 10 -15.04 -12.32 -22.84
C CYS A 10 -16.24 -13.18 -23.26
N PHE A 11 -17.49 -12.74 -23.04
CA PHE A 11 -18.71 -13.50 -23.33
C PHE A 11 -18.75 -14.88 -22.65
N VAL A 12 -18.23 -14.97 -21.44
CA VAL A 12 -18.22 -16.19 -20.63
C VAL A 12 -18.83 -15.99 -19.25
N SER A 13 -19.19 -17.07 -18.58
CA SER A 13 -19.69 -17.00 -17.22
C SER A 13 -18.57 -16.69 -16.22
N THR A 14 -18.92 -16.09 -15.08
CA THR A 14 -17.98 -15.91 -13.96
C THR A 14 -17.36 -17.22 -13.50
N ALA A 15 -18.13 -18.32 -13.53
CA ALA A 15 -17.63 -19.66 -13.22
C ALA A 15 -16.50 -20.10 -14.19
N THR A 16 -16.61 -19.72 -15.47
CA THR A 16 -15.56 -19.99 -16.45
C THR A 16 -14.28 -19.23 -16.13
N VAL A 17 -14.39 -18.01 -15.63
CA VAL A 17 -13.23 -17.23 -15.18
C VAL A 17 -12.53 -17.91 -14.01
N TYR A 18 -13.26 -18.43 -13.03
CA TYR A 18 -12.66 -19.17 -11.92
C TYR A 18 -12.05 -20.51 -12.36
N ARG A 19 -12.70 -21.24 -13.27
CA ARG A 19 -12.10 -22.45 -13.86
C ARG A 19 -10.78 -22.16 -14.60
N LEU A 20 -10.65 -20.97 -15.20
CA LEU A 20 -9.37 -20.54 -15.78
C LEU A 20 -8.32 -20.35 -14.68
N CYS A 21 -8.67 -19.71 -13.57
CA CYS A 21 -7.77 -19.57 -12.43
C CYS A 21 -7.30 -20.95 -11.93
N ASP A 22 -8.23 -21.88 -11.74
CA ASP A 22 -7.92 -23.26 -11.30
C ASP A 22 -6.97 -23.97 -12.27
N LYS A 23 -7.22 -23.85 -13.59
CA LYS A 23 -6.33 -24.43 -14.62
C LYS A 23 -4.92 -23.84 -14.64
N LEU A 24 -4.78 -22.59 -14.21
CA LEU A 24 -3.50 -21.90 -14.11
C LEU A 24 -2.84 -22.10 -12.73
N ASN A 25 -3.41 -22.93 -11.86
CA ASN A 25 -2.99 -23.16 -10.47
C ASN A 25 -2.91 -21.84 -9.67
N LEU A 26 -3.90 -20.96 -9.86
CA LEU A 26 -4.01 -19.68 -9.18
C LEU A 26 -5.09 -19.75 -8.09
N ALA A 27 -4.86 -19.11 -6.95
CA ALA A 27 -5.78 -19.11 -5.81
C ALA A 27 -7.13 -18.40 -6.07
N GLY A 28 -7.24 -17.68 -7.20
CA GLY A 28 -8.47 -17.03 -7.62
C GLY A 28 -8.25 -15.84 -8.55
N PHE A 29 -9.29 -15.04 -8.76
CA PHE A 29 -9.27 -13.93 -9.71
C PHE A 29 -8.29 -12.81 -9.32
N SER A 30 -8.07 -12.59 -8.04
CA SER A 30 -7.07 -11.62 -7.56
C SER A 30 -5.66 -12.07 -7.93
N ASP A 31 -5.36 -13.35 -7.75
CA ASP A 31 -4.08 -13.94 -8.11
C ASP A 31 -3.86 -13.92 -9.64
N LEU A 32 -4.92 -14.16 -10.43
CA LEU A 32 -4.88 -14.00 -11.89
C LEU A 32 -4.51 -12.55 -12.29
N LYS A 33 -5.10 -11.54 -11.65
CA LYS A 33 -4.74 -10.14 -11.91
C LYS A 33 -3.28 -9.85 -11.62
N ILE A 34 -2.78 -10.34 -10.48
CA ILE A 34 -1.38 -10.18 -10.07
C ILE A 34 -0.47 -10.82 -11.12
N LYS A 35 -0.77 -12.06 -11.52
CA LYS A 35 0.02 -12.81 -12.50
C LYS A 35 0.04 -12.12 -13.87
N ILE A 36 -1.11 -11.64 -14.34
CA ILE A 36 -1.19 -10.89 -15.61
C ILE A 36 -0.39 -9.60 -15.51
N THR A 37 -0.52 -8.85 -14.41
CA THR A 37 0.22 -7.60 -14.22
C THR A 37 1.74 -7.83 -14.23
N SER A 38 2.21 -8.89 -13.58
CA SER A 38 3.63 -9.26 -13.62
C SER A 38 4.10 -9.62 -15.03
N SER A 39 3.34 -10.49 -15.73
CA SER A 39 3.68 -10.92 -17.09
C SER A 39 3.62 -9.79 -18.12
N LEU A 40 2.67 -8.85 -17.98
CA LEU A 40 2.58 -7.67 -18.85
C LEU A 40 3.85 -6.83 -18.77
N ASN A 41 4.40 -6.70 -17.62
CA ASN A 41 5.60 -5.95 -17.40
C ASN A 41 6.86 -6.61 -18.02
N ASP A 42 6.96 -7.92 -17.92
CA ASP A 42 8.02 -8.66 -18.61
C ASP A 42 7.89 -8.52 -20.14
N TYR A 43 6.66 -8.51 -20.63
CA TYR A 43 6.36 -8.26 -22.04
C TYR A 43 6.72 -6.83 -22.48
N LEU A 44 6.36 -5.83 -21.69
CA LEU A 44 6.70 -4.42 -21.98
C LEU A 44 8.22 -4.19 -21.94
N LYS A 45 8.94 -4.84 -21.02
CA LYS A 45 10.41 -4.81 -20.98
C LYS A 45 11.05 -5.42 -22.22
N SER A 46 10.51 -6.56 -22.70
CA SER A 46 11.03 -7.27 -23.86
C SER A 46 10.81 -6.51 -25.18
N ASN A 47 9.81 -5.65 -25.26
CA ASN A 47 9.47 -4.90 -26.48
C ASN A 47 10.09 -3.50 -26.58
N GLY A 48 10.98 -3.13 -25.65
CA GLY A 48 11.89 -1.98 -25.81
C GLY A 48 11.27 -0.58 -25.65
N ASP A 49 9.95 -0.45 -25.45
CA ASP A 49 9.27 0.85 -25.43
C ASP A 49 9.22 1.53 -24.05
N PHE A 50 9.64 0.83 -22.99
CA PHE A 50 9.64 1.38 -21.63
C PHE A 50 10.94 1.10 -20.87
N ASN A 51 11.69 2.15 -20.58
CA ASN A 51 12.80 2.06 -19.63
C ASN A 51 12.29 2.38 -18.22
N PHE A 52 11.77 1.37 -17.53
CA PHE A 52 11.31 1.50 -16.15
C PHE A 52 12.42 1.85 -15.15
N ASP A 53 13.67 1.68 -15.52
CA ASP A 53 14.80 1.84 -14.63
C ASP A 53 15.28 3.30 -14.53
N PHE A 54 15.18 4.04 -15.64
CA PHE A 54 15.52 5.45 -15.69
C PHE A 54 14.53 6.18 -16.59
N PRO A 55 13.62 6.97 -16.02
CA PRO A 55 12.61 7.68 -16.81
C PRO A 55 13.21 8.80 -17.66
N VAL A 56 14.45 9.17 -17.46
CA VAL A 56 15.15 10.22 -18.20
C VAL A 56 16.37 9.67 -18.93
N ASN A 57 16.56 10.11 -20.17
CA ASN A 57 17.74 9.82 -20.98
C ASN A 57 18.59 11.09 -21.13
N PRO A 58 19.90 10.95 -21.40
CA PRO A 58 20.74 12.10 -21.76
C PRO A 58 20.14 12.90 -22.94
N TYR A 59 20.28 14.21 -22.88
CA TYR A 59 19.88 15.15 -23.94
C TYR A 59 18.36 15.32 -24.15
N GLN A 60 17.51 14.81 -23.27
CA GLN A 60 16.08 15.11 -23.32
C GLN A 60 15.79 16.58 -22.97
N THR A 61 14.81 17.15 -23.63
CA THR A 61 14.28 18.46 -23.28
C THR A 61 13.49 18.40 -21.96
N HIS A 62 13.36 19.53 -21.28
CA HIS A 62 12.53 19.60 -20.07
C HIS A 62 11.07 19.21 -20.32
N TYR A 63 10.55 19.52 -21.51
CA TYR A 63 9.20 19.10 -21.91
C TYR A 63 9.07 17.57 -21.97
N GLU A 64 10.00 16.88 -22.62
CA GLU A 64 10.01 15.41 -22.70
C GLU A 64 10.17 14.77 -21.32
N ILE A 65 11.01 15.34 -20.45
CA ILE A 65 11.18 14.86 -19.07
C ILE A 65 9.86 14.95 -18.31
N VAL A 66 9.17 16.11 -18.34
CA VAL A 66 7.89 16.30 -17.65
C VAL A 66 6.84 15.32 -18.14
N HIS A 67 6.71 15.16 -19.47
CA HIS A 67 5.74 14.21 -20.04
C HIS A 67 6.06 12.77 -19.65
N LYS A 68 7.31 12.37 -19.72
CA LYS A 68 7.74 11.01 -19.36
C LYS A 68 7.50 10.69 -17.88
N ILE A 69 7.79 11.63 -16.98
CA ILE A 69 7.50 11.46 -15.55
C ILE A 69 6.00 11.33 -15.30
N LYS A 70 5.18 12.16 -15.97
CA LYS A 70 3.72 12.07 -15.89
C LYS A 70 3.23 10.69 -16.32
N GLU A 71 3.66 10.21 -17.49
CA GLU A 71 3.28 8.89 -18.01
C GLU A 71 3.71 7.75 -17.07
N ASP A 72 4.93 7.81 -16.51
CA ASP A 72 5.43 6.84 -15.55
C ASP A 72 4.56 6.81 -14.28
N TYR A 73 4.15 7.97 -13.77
CA TYR A 73 3.26 8.07 -12.62
C TYR A 73 1.87 7.50 -12.91
N GLU A 74 1.25 7.89 -14.02
CA GLU A 74 -0.06 7.40 -14.43
C GLU A 74 -0.06 5.88 -14.60
N GLN A 75 0.96 5.35 -15.25
CA GLN A 75 1.10 3.91 -15.44
C GLN A 75 1.29 3.16 -14.12
N THR A 76 2.18 3.65 -13.25
CA THR A 76 2.46 3.01 -11.96
C THR A 76 1.23 3.02 -11.06
N LEU A 77 0.48 4.13 -11.03
CA LEU A 77 -0.78 4.23 -10.30
C LEU A 77 -1.83 3.24 -10.83
N ASN A 78 -2.00 3.16 -12.14
CA ASN A 78 -2.95 2.24 -12.76
C ASN A 78 -2.59 0.78 -12.47
N LEU A 79 -1.30 0.41 -12.56
CA LEU A 79 -0.84 -0.93 -12.24
C LEU A 79 -1.09 -1.28 -10.77
N THR A 80 -0.78 -0.37 -9.85
CA THR A 80 -1.00 -0.58 -8.42
C THR A 80 -2.49 -0.67 -8.08
N ALA A 81 -3.33 0.21 -8.65
CA ALA A 81 -4.78 0.15 -8.45
C ALA A 81 -5.39 -1.18 -8.92
N ASN A 82 -4.84 -1.78 -9.98
CA ASN A 82 -5.28 -3.09 -10.47
C ASN A 82 -4.88 -4.26 -9.55
N LEU A 83 -3.87 -4.07 -8.69
CA LEU A 83 -3.44 -5.07 -7.71
C LEU A 83 -4.31 -5.07 -6.44
N PHE A 84 -5.07 -4.01 -6.19
CA PHE A 84 -5.87 -3.91 -4.98
C PHE A 84 -7.01 -4.92 -4.96
N SER A 85 -7.10 -5.66 -3.87
CA SER A 85 -8.30 -6.38 -3.49
C SER A 85 -9.21 -5.43 -2.72
N LEU A 86 -10.40 -5.12 -3.26
CA LEU A 86 -11.37 -4.27 -2.58
C LEU A 86 -11.84 -4.88 -1.25
N ASP A 87 -11.91 -6.22 -1.17
CA ASP A 87 -12.22 -6.91 0.07
C ASP A 87 -11.12 -6.73 1.12
N GLN A 88 -9.85 -6.82 0.73
CA GLN A 88 -8.73 -6.56 1.63
C GLN A 88 -8.74 -5.11 2.12
N LEU A 89 -8.97 -4.13 1.26
CA LEU A 89 -9.08 -2.72 1.65
C LEU A 89 -10.18 -2.51 2.71
N ARG A 90 -11.36 -3.10 2.50
CA ARG A 90 -12.48 -3.03 3.43
C ARG A 90 -12.14 -3.68 4.78
N LEU A 91 -11.51 -4.84 4.76
CA LEU A 91 -11.11 -5.56 5.98
C LEU A 91 -10.05 -4.78 6.75
N ILE A 92 -9.06 -4.19 6.07
CA ILE A 92 -8.00 -3.38 6.67
C ILE A 92 -8.60 -2.11 7.29
N ALA A 93 -9.46 -1.37 6.58
CA ALA A 93 -10.12 -0.18 7.12
C ALA A 93 -10.94 -0.52 8.38
N SER A 94 -11.64 -1.67 8.38
CA SER A 94 -12.37 -2.16 9.55
C SER A 94 -11.45 -2.55 10.72
N ALA A 95 -10.29 -3.14 10.43
CA ALA A 95 -9.28 -3.48 11.45
C ALA A 95 -8.65 -2.21 12.04
N MET A 96 -8.34 -1.22 11.20
CA MET A 96 -7.87 0.10 11.65
C MET A 96 -8.86 0.77 12.60
N LYS A 97 -10.17 0.67 12.30
CA LYS A 97 -11.21 1.26 13.17
C LYS A 97 -11.34 0.57 14.53
N LYS A 98 -11.06 -0.73 14.60
CA LYS A 98 -11.12 -1.50 15.85
C LYS A 98 -9.91 -1.22 16.75
N ALA A 99 -8.77 -0.89 16.16
CA ALA A 99 -7.55 -0.60 16.90
C ALA A 99 -7.64 0.75 17.60
N LYS A 100 -7.08 0.83 18.81
CA LYS A 100 -6.89 2.11 19.53
C LYS A 100 -5.60 2.80 19.09
N VAL A 101 -4.62 2.02 18.63
CA VAL A 101 -3.33 2.51 18.13
C VAL A 101 -2.99 1.76 16.85
N ILE A 102 -2.56 2.49 15.85
CA ILE A 102 -2.04 1.95 14.60
C ILE A 102 -0.53 2.19 14.59
N ASP A 103 0.26 1.13 14.62
CA ASP A 103 1.71 1.22 14.52
C ASP A 103 2.15 1.00 13.07
N ILE A 104 2.93 1.92 12.50
CA ILE A 104 3.46 1.77 11.14
C ILE A 104 4.96 1.51 11.21
N TYR A 105 5.36 0.35 10.76
CA TYR A 105 6.75 -0.09 10.70
C TYR A 105 7.24 -0.03 9.26
N THR A 106 8.27 0.77 9.04
CA THR A 106 8.85 0.95 7.71
C THR A 106 10.27 1.51 7.80
N SER A 107 10.94 1.67 6.68
CA SER A 107 12.32 2.16 6.64
C SER A 107 12.57 3.15 5.51
N ALA A 108 13.69 3.85 5.61
CA ALA A 108 14.20 4.78 4.60
C ALA A 108 13.16 5.83 4.16
N GLY A 109 13.03 6.08 2.87
CA GLY A 109 12.11 7.08 2.32
C GLY A 109 10.63 6.83 2.60
N ASN A 110 10.23 5.61 3.00
CA ASN A 110 8.83 5.32 3.35
C ASN A 110 8.40 5.96 4.66
N ILE A 111 9.34 6.29 5.55
CA ILE A 111 9.05 6.95 6.83
C ILE A 111 8.29 8.26 6.61
N ASN A 112 8.67 9.06 5.62
CA ASN A 112 8.01 10.33 5.34
C ASN A 112 6.53 10.16 4.93
N PHE A 113 6.20 9.08 4.20
CA PHE A 113 4.82 8.77 3.85
C PHE A 113 4.01 8.29 5.04
N ALA A 114 4.62 7.49 5.91
CA ALA A 114 4.00 7.05 7.16
C ALA A 114 3.74 8.24 8.10
N LEU A 115 4.66 9.19 8.20
CA LEU A 115 4.48 10.42 8.99
C LEU A 115 3.38 11.32 8.40
N ASN A 116 3.27 11.41 7.07
CA ASN A 116 2.18 12.13 6.43
C ASN A 116 0.81 11.47 6.73
N PHE A 117 0.75 10.14 6.65
CA PHE A 117 -0.44 9.39 7.04
C PHE A 117 -0.79 9.59 8.52
N GLN A 118 0.19 9.53 9.42
CA GLN A 118 0.02 9.82 10.85
C GLN A 118 -0.60 11.21 11.06
N PHE A 119 -0.10 12.22 10.33
CA PHE A 119 -0.65 13.58 10.39
C PHE A 119 -2.12 13.63 9.99
N GLN A 120 -2.47 13.03 8.84
CA GLN A 120 -3.86 12.98 8.34
C GLN A 120 -4.80 12.26 9.32
N MET A 121 -4.37 11.14 9.89
CA MET A 121 -5.15 10.38 10.87
C MET A 121 -5.33 11.15 12.18
N LYS A 122 -4.32 11.93 12.58
CA LYS A 122 -4.39 12.78 13.78
C LYS A 122 -5.40 13.90 13.64
N GLU A 123 -5.60 14.48 12.44
CA GLU A 123 -6.63 15.49 12.17
C GLU A 123 -8.05 14.99 12.46
N ILE A 124 -8.26 13.67 12.43
CA ILE A 124 -9.53 13.01 12.75
C ILE A 124 -9.50 12.25 14.09
N GLY A 125 -8.51 12.54 14.93
CA GLY A 125 -8.41 12.03 16.30
C GLY A 125 -7.94 10.57 16.41
N VAL A 126 -7.35 9.99 15.36
CA VAL A 126 -6.85 8.62 15.37
C VAL A 126 -5.37 8.58 15.76
N ASN A 127 -5.05 7.70 16.70
CA ASN A 127 -3.68 7.54 17.19
C ASN A 127 -2.87 6.62 16.25
N VAL A 128 -1.90 7.20 15.56
CA VAL A 128 -0.95 6.47 14.72
C VAL A 128 0.46 6.71 15.25
N ASN A 129 1.21 5.65 15.47
CA ASN A 129 2.61 5.69 15.90
C ASN A 129 3.52 5.26 14.75
N VAL A 130 4.59 6.02 14.52
CA VAL A 130 5.58 5.76 13.46
C VAL A 130 6.98 5.78 14.09
N PRO A 131 7.44 4.68 14.67
CA PRO A 131 8.80 4.60 15.21
C PRO A 131 9.82 4.60 14.07
N ILE A 132 10.81 5.51 14.17
CA ILE A 132 11.73 5.80 13.06
C ILE A 132 12.95 4.87 13.09
N GLU A 133 13.53 4.67 14.28
CA GLU A 133 14.77 3.91 14.46
C GLU A 133 14.50 2.43 14.72
N ASP A 134 15.42 1.56 14.32
CA ASP A 134 15.33 0.11 14.51
C ASP A 134 15.01 -0.30 15.94
N TYR A 135 15.69 0.32 16.91
CA TYR A 135 15.44 0.02 18.33
C TYR A 135 14.04 0.46 18.78
N GLN A 136 13.60 1.64 18.35
CA GLN A 136 12.25 2.13 18.65
C GLN A 136 11.18 1.24 18.02
N GLN A 137 11.39 0.74 16.79
CA GLN A 137 10.47 -0.18 16.13
C GLN A 137 10.35 -1.49 16.91
N ARG A 138 11.48 -2.07 17.37
CA ARG A 138 11.46 -3.29 18.20
C ARG A 138 10.77 -3.06 19.54
N LEU A 139 11.03 -1.93 20.18
CA LEU A 139 10.44 -1.59 21.47
C LEU A 139 8.93 -1.39 21.32
N SER A 140 8.48 -0.62 20.33
CA SER A 140 7.07 -0.43 20.00
C SER A 140 6.39 -1.76 19.73
N ALA A 141 6.94 -2.61 18.87
CA ALA A 141 6.38 -3.92 18.56
C ALA A 141 6.30 -4.85 19.79
N ALA A 142 7.31 -4.81 20.66
CA ALA A 142 7.34 -5.65 21.85
C ALA A 142 6.37 -5.18 22.95
N SER A 143 6.02 -3.89 22.97
CA SER A 143 5.07 -3.30 23.93
C SER A 143 3.63 -3.25 23.43
N SER A 144 3.37 -3.67 22.19
CA SER A 144 2.02 -3.69 21.62
C SER A 144 1.15 -4.75 22.29
N ASP A 145 -0.14 -4.47 22.41
CA ASP A 145 -1.18 -5.32 22.97
C ASP A 145 -2.38 -5.48 22.00
N GLU A 146 -3.43 -6.13 22.43
CA GLU A 146 -4.65 -6.40 21.64
C GLU A 146 -5.37 -5.15 21.10
N ASN A 147 -5.02 -3.96 21.60
CA ASN A 147 -5.58 -2.69 21.11
C ASN A 147 -4.81 -2.12 19.92
N HIS A 148 -3.72 -2.76 19.52
CA HIS A 148 -2.85 -2.32 18.44
C HIS A 148 -3.13 -3.03 17.13
N LEU A 149 -2.84 -2.34 16.01
CA LEU A 149 -2.75 -2.88 14.66
C LEU A 149 -1.39 -2.53 14.09
N ALA A 150 -0.64 -3.51 13.61
CA ALA A 150 0.63 -3.28 12.93
C ALA A 150 0.43 -3.16 11.41
N ILE A 151 0.93 -2.08 10.81
CA ILE A 151 1.06 -1.93 9.36
C ILE A 151 2.55 -1.97 9.02
N VAL A 152 2.99 -3.01 8.34
CA VAL A 152 4.38 -3.16 7.89
C VAL A 152 4.48 -2.83 6.42
N ILE A 153 5.28 -1.81 6.08
CA ILE A 153 5.48 -1.36 4.69
C ILE A 153 6.91 -1.69 4.27
N THR A 154 7.04 -2.66 3.37
CA THR A 154 8.34 -3.07 2.84
C THR A 154 8.22 -3.58 1.42
N PHE A 155 9.25 -3.41 0.60
CA PHE A 155 9.24 -3.91 -0.79
C PHE A 155 9.74 -5.35 -0.88
N GLY A 156 10.82 -5.66 -0.22
CA GLY A 156 11.46 -6.97 -0.30
C GLY A 156 12.08 -7.40 1.02
N GLY A 157 11.60 -6.86 2.15
CA GLY A 157 12.10 -7.20 3.49
C GLY A 157 13.57 -6.88 3.69
N ARG A 158 13.87 -5.70 4.23
CA ARG A 158 15.24 -5.31 4.56
C ARG A 158 15.38 -5.01 6.05
N GLY A 159 16.56 -5.29 6.57
CA GLY A 159 16.86 -5.04 7.96
C GLY A 159 15.90 -5.77 8.88
N ILE A 160 15.44 -5.10 9.92
CA ILE A 160 14.54 -5.69 10.92
C ILE A 160 13.14 -6.06 10.37
N LEU A 161 12.74 -5.48 9.24
CA LEU A 161 11.43 -5.73 8.63
C LEU A 161 11.34 -7.12 7.98
N SER A 162 12.46 -7.82 7.80
CA SER A 162 12.49 -9.12 7.11
C SER A 162 12.08 -10.27 8.01
N ASP A 163 12.56 -10.31 9.25
CA ASP A 163 12.37 -11.45 10.14
C ASP A 163 12.25 -11.08 11.63
N ILE A 164 13.02 -10.14 12.13
CA ILE A 164 13.03 -9.77 13.55
C ILE A 164 11.69 -9.16 13.97
N LEU A 165 11.23 -8.14 13.24
CA LEU A 165 10.00 -7.45 13.55
C LEU A 165 8.76 -8.36 13.43
N PRO A 166 8.58 -9.13 12.33
CA PRO A 166 7.46 -10.06 12.23
C PRO A 166 7.40 -11.07 13.39
N ARG A 167 8.55 -11.62 13.82
CA ARG A 167 8.61 -12.54 14.97
C ARG A 167 8.19 -11.88 16.29
N ILE A 168 8.53 -10.61 16.50
CA ILE A 168 8.09 -9.87 17.69
C ILE A 168 6.59 -9.69 17.64
N LEU A 169 6.04 -9.19 16.51
CA LEU A 169 4.62 -8.95 16.32
C LEU A 169 3.78 -10.22 16.49
N THR A 170 4.26 -11.36 15.99
CA THR A 170 3.58 -12.66 16.19
C THR A 170 3.47 -13.04 17.66
N LYS A 171 4.49 -12.73 18.49
CA LYS A 171 4.45 -13.01 19.92
C LYS A 171 3.41 -12.17 20.66
N THR A 172 3.18 -10.95 20.21
CA THR A 172 2.16 -10.04 20.78
C THR A 172 0.75 -10.36 20.28
N LYS A 173 0.60 -11.21 19.27
CA LYS A 173 -0.69 -11.65 18.67
C LYS A 173 -1.57 -10.50 18.16
N ILE A 174 -0.97 -9.39 17.77
CA ILE A 174 -1.68 -8.27 17.17
C ILE A 174 -1.91 -8.52 15.68
N PRO A 175 -3.00 -8.01 15.09
CA PRO A 175 -3.22 -8.13 13.66
C PRO A 175 -2.14 -7.41 12.85
N ILE A 176 -1.68 -8.03 11.77
CA ILE A 176 -0.61 -7.53 10.90
C ILE A 176 -1.16 -7.27 9.51
N VAL A 177 -1.01 -6.04 9.03
CA VAL A 177 -1.19 -5.65 7.64
C VAL A 177 0.18 -5.59 6.97
N LEU A 178 0.42 -6.41 5.97
CA LEU A 178 1.65 -6.34 5.17
C LEU A 178 1.38 -5.60 3.85
N ILE A 179 2.14 -4.55 3.60
CA ILE A 179 2.17 -3.82 2.34
C ILE A 179 3.52 -4.08 1.69
N SER A 180 3.54 -4.88 0.63
CA SER A 180 4.78 -5.33 0.01
C SER A 180 4.66 -5.45 -1.51
N SER A 181 5.79 -5.68 -2.20
CA SER A 181 5.72 -6.17 -3.57
C SER A 181 5.08 -7.56 -3.60
N TYR A 182 4.44 -7.90 -4.73
CA TYR A 182 3.69 -9.16 -4.84
C TYR A 182 4.55 -10.42 -4.74
N ASP A 183 5.86 -10.31 -4.95
CA ASP A 183 6.85 -11.38 -4.85
C ASP A 183 7.46 -11.51 -3.45
N TYR A 184 7.00 -10.70 -2.49
CA TYR A 184 7.50 -10.72 -1.12
C TYR A 184 6.41 -11.06 -0.11
N THR A 185 6.71 -12.05 0.72
CA THR A 185 5.97 -12.39 1.95
C THR A 185 6.95 -12.55 3.10
N PHE A 186 6.47 -12.51 4.32
CA PHE A 186 7.29 -12.91 5.47
C PHE A 186 7.66 -14.39 5.37
N LYS A 187 8.87 -14.75 5.77
CA LYS A 187 9.35 -16.14 5.64
C LYS A 187 8.74 -17.09 6.66
N GLU A 188 8.44 -16.61 7.87
CA GLU A 188 8.06 -17.44 9.00
C GLU A 188 6.76 -16.98 9.68
N VAL A 189 6.16 -15.93 9.18
CA VAL A 189 4.96 -15.29 9.74
C VAL A 189 3.97 -15.03 8.63
N GLU A 190 2.72 -15.36 8.86
CA GLU A 190 1.63 -15.01 7.98
C GLU A 190 1.03 -13.67 8.43
N ALA A 191 0.82 -12.75 7.50
CA ALA A 191 0.12 -11.50 7.76
C ALA A 191 -1.39 -11.73 7.68
N ASP A 192 -2.16 -11.12 8.59
CA ASP A 192 -3.63 -11.23 8.59
C ASP A 192 -4.24 -10.56 7.37
N TYR A 193 -3.60 -9.51 6.89
CA TYR A 193 -4.04 -8.74 5.72
C TYR A 193 -2.85 -8.42 4.81
N GLN A 194 -3.09 -8.47 3.50
CA GLN A 194 -2.06 -8.22 2.49
C GLN A 194 -2.53 -7.21 1.45
N LEU A 195 -1.72 -6.16 1.22
CA LEU A 195 -1.83 -5.28 0.05
C LEU A 195 -0.56 -5.36 -0.77
N TYR A 196 -0.74 -5.47 -2.07
CA TYR A 196 0.38 -5.51 -3.00
C TYR A 196 0.57 -4.17 -3.69
N ILE A 197 1.84 -3.81 -3.83
CA ILE A 197 2.32 -2.71 -4.65
C ILE A 197 3.06 -3.25 -5.86
N SER A 198 3.15 -2.44 -6.91
CA SER A 198 3.81 -2.88 -8.13
C SER A 198 5.26 -3.33 -7.87
N PRO A 199 5.69 -4.52 -8.37
CA PRO A 199 7.04 -5.04 -8.16
C PRO A 199 8.12 -4.19 -8.85
N TYR A 200 7.72 -3.32 -9.77
CA TYR A 200 8.64 -2.43 -10.50
C TYR A 200 9.11 -1.25 -9.67
N GLU A 201 8.64 -1.13 -8.47
CA GLU A 201 9.10 -0.15 -7.49
C GLU A 201 10.44 -0.53 -6.84
N ASN A 202 11.30 -1.23 -7.56
CA ASN A 202 12.63 -1.58 -7.07
C ASN A 202 13.43 -0.34 -6.72
N HIS A 203 13.95 -0.32 -5.50
CA HIS A 203 14.55 0.79 -4.76
C HIS A 203 15.60 1.63 -5.49
N TYR A 204 16.17 1.14 -6.57
CA TYR A 204 17.34 1.77 -7.16
C TYR A 204 17.05 2.51 -8.47
N LYS A 205 15.84 2.36 -9.01
CA LYS A 205 15.64 2.63 -10.43
C LYS A 205 14.38 3.41 -10.80
N LYS A 206 13.55 3.88 -9.83
CA LYS A 206 12.30 4.59 -10.18
C LYS A 206 12.03 5.83 -9.35
N ILE A 207 11.76 6.92 -10.05
CA ILE A 207 11.24 8.16 -9.48
C ILE A 207 9.76 7.99 -9.08
N SER A 208 9.00 7.20 -9.83
CA SER A 208 7.55 7.00 -9.65
C SER A 208 7.15 6.18 -8.42
N SER A 209 8.07 5.43 -7.82
CA SER A 209 7.79 4.61 -6.63
C SER A 209 7.29 5.45 -5.43
N PHE A 210 7.59 6.74 -5.40
CA PHE A 210 7.13 7.67 -4.39
C PHE A 210 5.62 7.93 -4.47
N SER A 211 5.08 8.17 -5.65
CA SER A 211 3.66 8.50 -5.84
C SER A 211 2.74 7.34 -5.47
N THR A 212 3.15 6.11 -5.74
CA THR A 212 2.35 4.93 -5.44
C THR A 212 2.18 4.70 -3.95
N ARG A 213 3.25 4.91 -3.16
CA ARG A 213 3.19 4.77 -1.69
C ARG A 213 2.31 5.81 -1.05
N LEU A 214 2.45 7.05 -1.49
CA LEU A 214 1.59 8.14 -1.04
C LEU A 214 0.12 7.84 -1.38
N SER A 215 -0.14 7.39 -2.61
CA SER A 215 -1.49 7.06 -3.05
C SER A 215 -2.09 5.90 -2.27
N LEU A 216 -1.34 4.84 -1.98
CA LEU A 216 -1.83 3.70 -1.21
C LEU A 216 -2.23 4.10 0.21
N LEU A 217 -1.37 4.83 0.93
CA LEU A 217 -1.69 5.32 2.26
C LEU A 217 -2.86 6.31 2.23
N TYR A 218 -2.95 7.14 1.19
CA TYR A 218 -4.09 8.04 1.01
C TYR A 218 -5.39 7.28 0.72
N ILE A 219 -5.34 6.19 -0.05
CA ILE A 219 -6.49 5.31 -0.27
C ILE A 219 -6.93 4.67 1.05
N LEU A 220 -6.00 4.16 1.87
CA LEU A 220 -6.32 3.61 3.19
C LEU A 220 -6.94 4.66 4.12
N TYR A 221 -6.38 5.87 4.14
CA TYR A 221 -6.96 7.00 4.87
C TYR A 221 -8.39 7.28 4.41
N THR A 222 -8.62 7.35 3.11
CA THR A 222 -9.94 7.65 2.55
C THR A 222 -10.95 6.55 2.83
N CYS A 223 -10.54 5.28 2.73
CA CYS A 223 -11.39 4.14 3.10
C CYS A 223 -11.73 4.12 4.60
N TYR A 224 -10.78 4.49 5.46
CA TYR A 224 -11.04 4.67 6.89
C TYR A 224 -11.98 5.85 7.15
N PHE A 225 -11.72 6.98 6.50
CA PHE A 225 -12.51 8.21 6.66
C PHE A 225 -13.98 8.01 6.31
N GLU A 226 -14.24 7.24 5.27
CA GLU A 226 -15.59 6.94 4.77
C GLU A 226 -16.43 6.13 5.77
N LEU A 227 -15.81 5.27 6.60
CA LEU A 227 -16.52 4.44 7.57
C LEU A 227 -17.37 5.26 8.57
N ASP A 228 -16.93 6.46 8.94
CA ASP A 228 -17.63 7.40 9.81
C ASP A 228 -17.54 8.81 9.23
N TYR A 229 -17.95 8.96 7.99
CA TYR A 229 -17.75 10.17 7.21
C TYR A 229 -18.13 11.47 7.93
N GLN A 230 -19.34 11.53 8.50
CA GLN A 230 -19.81 12.75 9.17
C GLN A 230 -18.99 13.06 10.43
N GLU A 231 -18.73 12.06 11.26
CA GLU A 231 -17.92 12.24 12.47
C GLU A 231 -16.50 12.70 12.15
N ASN A 232 -15.90 12.13 11.11
CA ASN A 232 -14.54 12.46 10.69
C ASN A 232 -14.46 13.87 10.07
N ILE A 233 -15.47 14.30 9.32
CA ILE A 233 -15.57 15.69 8.86
C ILE A 233 -15.68 16.65 10.04
N ASP A 234 -16.55 16.39 11.00
CA ASP A 234 -16.76 17.27 12.15
C ASP A 234 -15.46 17.43 12.95
N LYS A 235 -14.73 16.34 13.20
CA LYS A 235 -13.40 16.37 13.84
C LYS A 235 -12.40 17.20 13.04
N LYS A 236 -12.37 17.03 11.74
CA LYS A 236 -11.44 17.76 10.87
C LYS A 236 -11.77 19.25 10.82
N LEU A 237 -13.05 19.61 10.82
CA LEU A 237 -13.49 21.01 10.88
C LEU A 237 -13.12 21.68 12.21
N VAL A 238 -13.27 20.98 13.34
CA VAL A 238 -12.82 21.47 14.66
C VAL A 238 -11.31 21.75 14.64
N TYR A 239 -10.51 20.86 14.06
CA TYR A 239 -9.08 21.09 13.90
C TYR A 239 -8.78 22.40 13.14
N TYR A 240 -9.47 22.65 12.03
CA TYR A 240 -9.26 23.86 11.25
C TYR A 240 -9.73 25.12 11.99
N HIS A 241 -10.90 25.11 12.62
CA HIS A 241 -11.43 26.28 13.34
C HIS A 241 -10.64 26.61 14.61
N ASP A 242 -10.36 25.61 15.44
CA ASP A 242 -9.80 25.87 16.76
C ASP A 242 -8.28 26.04 16.75
N ILE A 243 -7.58 25.31 15.86
CA ILE A 243 -6.12 25.28 15.82
C ILE A 243 -5.56 26.22 14.76
N VAL A 244 -6.15 26.22 13.56
CA VAL A 244 -5.63 27.03 12.45
C VAL A 244 -6.13 28.45 12.52
N GLU A 245 -7.44 28.69 12.69
CA GLU A 245 -8.02 30.03 12.75
C GLU A 245 -7.88 30.68 14.14
N GLY A 246 -7.92 29.92 15.22
CA GLY A 246 -7.72 30.41 16.58
C GLY A 246 -6.31 30.96 16.88
N SER A 247 -5.30 30.60 16.07
CA SER A 247 -3.94 31.10 16.18
C SER A 247 -3.72 32.47 15.52
N ILE A 248 -4.75 33.03 14.87
CA ILE A 248 -4.68 34.31 14.13
C ILE A 248 -5.29 35.46 14.96
N LYS A 249 -5.69 35.22 16.20
CA LYS A 249 -6.02 36.21 17.19
C LYS A 249 -4.84 36.36 18.14
#